data_ac8f7a71a43d419756c024272052a31e
#
_entry.id   ac8f7a71a43d419756c024272052a31e
#
_cell.length_a   1.000
_cell.length_b   1.000
_cell.length_c   1.000
_cell.angle_alpha   90.00
_cell.angle_beta   90.00
_cell.angle_gamma   90.00
#
_symmetry.space_group_name_H-M   'P 1'
#
loop_
_entity.id
_entity.type
_entity.pdbx_description
1 polymer ?
#
loop_
_entity_poly.entity_id
_entity_poly.type
_entity_poly.pdbx_seq_one_letter_code
_entity_poly.pdbx_strand_id
1 'polypeptide(L)'
;MADNRGVVYLGNGQVEVQSIPFPKMQNPQGKPIHHGVILRVVSTNICGSDQHMVRGRTTAQTGLVLGHEITGEVIEAGRDVEHLKVGDLVSVPFNVACGRCRSCKEQNTGVCLTVNPARPGGAYGYVD
;
A
#
# COMPACT_ATOMS: atom_id res chain seq x y z
N MET A 1 -14.39 9.50 16.91
CA MET A 1 -13.26 8.97 16.14
C MET A 1 -13.46 9.30 14.67
N ALA A 2 -12.43 9.78 14.01
CA ALA A 2 -12.51 9.95 12.57
C ALA A 2 -12.77 8.59 11.92
N ASP A 3 -13.75 8.54 11.03
CA ASP A 3 -14.10 7.32 10.30
C ASP A 3 -13.01 7.07 9.24
N ASN A 4 -12.43 5.86 9.22
CA ASN A 4 -11.47 5.48 8.19
C ASN A 4 -12.23 5.04 6.93
N ARG A 5 -12.06 5.77 5.85
CA ARG A 5 -12.79 5.54 4.60
C ARG A 5 -11.84 5.35 3.43
N GLY A 6 -12.26 4.54 2.48
CA GLY A 6 -11.54 4.29 1.26
C GLY A 6 -12.47 4.16 0.06
N VAL A 7 -11.92 4.37 -1.13
CA VAL A 7 -12.61 4.07 -2.39
C VAL A 7 -12.44 2.60 -2.68
N VAL A 8 -13.55 1.86 -2.67
CA VAL A 8 -13.57 0.41 -2.86
C VAL A 8 -14.04 0.06 -4.27
N TYR A 9 -13.30 -0.80 -4.95
CA TYR A 9 -13.67 -1.35 -6.25
C TYR A 9 -14.74 -2.44 -6.08
N LEU A 10 -15.89 -2.27 -6.71
CA LEU A 10 -17.02 -3.20 -6.60
C LEU A 10 -17.24 -4.06 -7.84
N GLY A 11 -16.51 -3.80 -8.90
CA GLY A 11 -16.65 -4.45 -10.19
C GLY A 11 -16.51 -3.47 -11.34
N ASN A 12 -16.66 -3.96 -12.56
CA ASN A 12 -16.46 -3.16 -13.76
C ASN A 12 -17.33 -1.89 -13.77
N GLY A 13 -16.69 -0.74 -13.80
CA GLY A 13 -17.33 0.58 -13.78
C GLY A 13 -17.91 1.03 -12.45
N GLN A 14 -17.67 0.29 -11.37
CA GLN A 14 -18.28 0.56 -10.07
C GLN A 14 -17.25 0.74 -8.97
N VAL A 15 -17.32 1.89 -8.29
CA VAL A 15 -16.56 2.21 -7.09
C VAL A 15 -17.47 2.88 -6.07
N GLU A 16 -17.16 2.72 -4.80
CA GLU A 16 -17.92 3.32 -3.71
C GLU A 16 -16.97 3.74 -2.58
N VAL A 17 -17.30 4.84 -1.92
CA VAL A 17 -16.61 5.22 -0.68
C VAL A 17 -17.23 4.45 0.47
N GLN A 18 -16.44 3.62 1.12
CA GLN A 18 -16.88 2.78 2.25
C GLN A 18 -16.02 3.01 3.49
N SER A 19 -16.59 2.75 4.65
CA SER A 19 -15.81 2.61 5.89
C SER A 19 -14.98 1.34 5.80
N ILE A 20 -13.68 1.50 6.08
CA ILE A 20 -12.72 0.39 6.07
C ILE A 20 -12.05 0.27 7.44
N PRO A 21 -11.60 -0.91 7.85
CA PRO A 21 -10.90 -1.09 9.11
C PRO A 21 -9.63 -0.22 9.18
N PHE A 22 -9.29 0.25 10.38
CA PHE A 22 -7.96 0.81 10.61
C PHE A 22 -6.91 -0.27 10.41
N PRO A 23 -5.79 0.07 9.73
CA PRO A 23 -4.69 -0.87 9.55
C PRO A 23 -4.06 -1.23 10.89
N LYS A 24 -3.49 -2.41 10.97
CA LYS A 24 -2.70 -2.89 12.10
C LYS A 24 -1.30 -3.24 11.62
N MET A 25 -0.31 -3.16 12.52
CA MET A 25 1.07 -3.59 12.25
C MET A 25 1.17 -5.12 12.16
N GLN A 26 0.40 -5.72 11.28
CA GLN A 26 0.40 -7.16 11.01
C GLN A 26 0.09 -7.43 9.54
N ASN A 27 0.63 -8.53 9.04
CA ASN A 27 0.31 -8.99 7.70
C ASN A 27 -1.11 -9.64 7.64
N PRO A 28 -1.62 -9.99 6.45
CA PRO A 28 -2.93 -10.64 6.32
C PRO A 28 -3.07 -11.95 7.11
N GLN A 29 -1.95 -12.64 7.40
CA GLN A 29 -1.93 -13.86 8.21
C GLN A 29 -1.82 -13.60 9.72
N GLY A 30 -1.89 -12.32 10.14
CA GLY A 30 -1.84 -11.93 11.55
C GLY A 30 -0.44 -11.89 12.17
N LYS A 31 0.64 -12.08 11.40
CA LYS A 31 2.01 -11.98 11.91
C LYS A 31 2.41 -10.52 12.08
N PRO A 32 3.07 -10.15 13.21
CA PRO A 32 3.53 -8.78 13.42
C PRO A 32 4.48 -8.31 12.32
N ILE A 33 4.31 -7.06 11.88
CA ILE A 33 5.21 -6.37 10.98
C ILE A 33 6.10 -5.45 11.84
N HIS A 34 7.42 -5.63 11.74
CA HIS A 34 8.40 -4.83 12.47
C HIS A 34 9.13 -3.81 11.58
N HIS A 35 9.01 -3.95 10.26
CA HIS A 35 9.67 -3.12 9.26
C HIS A 35 8.63 -2.49 8.33
N GLY A 36 7.77 -1.67 8.90
CA GLY A 36 6.72 -0.96 8.19
C GLY A 36 6.22 0.22 9.00
N VAL A 37 5.42 1.05 8.37
CA VAL A 37 4.80 2.22 9.00
C VAL A 37 3.30 2.24 8.70
N ILE A 38 2.54 2.89 9.57
CA ILE A 38 1.15 3.27 9.29
C ILE A 38 1.12 4.77 9.01
N LEU A 39 0.45 5.14 7.94
CA LEU A 39 0.34 6.52 7.50
C LEU A 39 -1.08 7.05 7.70
N ARG A 40 -1.18 8.28 8.17
CA ARG A 40 -2.38 9.10 8.01
C ARG A 40 -2.31 9.76 6.64
N VAL A 41 -3.22 9.41 5.74
CA VAL A 41 -3.25 9.96 4.39
C VAL A 41 -3.56 11.45 4.43
N VAL A 42 -2.69 12.26 3.84
CA VAL A 42 -2.87 13.72 3.67
C VAL A 42 -3.46 13.99 2.28
N SER A 43 -2.95 13.28 1.27
CA SER A 43 -3.38 13.42 -0.12
C SER A 43 -3.13 12.12 -0.86
N THR A 44 -3.97 11.82 -1.83
CA THR A 44 -3.74 10.75 -2.79
C THR A 44 -4.24 11.19 -4.16
N ASN A 45 -3.56 10.78 -5.22
CA ASN A 45 -3.91 11.11 -6.58
C ASN A 45 -4.59 9.94 -7.29
N ILE A 46 -5.23 10.23 -8.40
CA ILE A 46 -5.76 9.23 -9.33
C ILE A 46 -4.75 9.02 -10.45
N CYS A 47 -4.29 7.78 -10.61
CA CYS A 47 -3.44 7.35 -11.71
C CYS A 47 -4.28 6.79 -12.86
N GLY A 48 -3.71 6.76 -14.06
CA GLY A 48 -4.35 6.09 -15.21
C GLY A 48 -4.60 4.60 -14.98
N SER A 49 -3.77 3.95 -14.15
CA SER A 49 -3.96 2.54 -13.77
C SER A 49 -5.21 2.31 -12.91
N ASP A 50 -5.59 3.25 -12.06
CA ASP A 50 -6.87 3.19 -11.33
C ASP A 50 -8.05 3.14 -12.30
N GLN A 51 -8.00 3.96 -13.36
CA GLN A 51 -9.03 3.94 -14.40
C GLN A 51 -9.07 2.61 -15.15
N HIS A 52 -7.91 2.01 -15.41
CA HIS A 52 -7.87 0.68 -16.03
C HIS A 52 -8.48 -0.40 -15.13
N MET A 53 -8.23 -0.34 -13.82
CA MET A 53 -8.87 -1.22 -12.85
C MET A 53 -10.39 -1.04 -12.85
N VAL A 54 -10.86 0.19 -12.72
CA VAL A 54 -12.30 0.51 -12.71
C VAL A 54 -13.00 0.06 -14.01
N ARG A 55 -12.33 0.17 -15.13
CA ARG A 55 -12.87 -0.27 -16.44
C ARG A 55 -12.76 -1.79 -16.68
N GLY A 56 -12.33 -2.56 -15.70
CA GLY A 56 -12.19 -4.01 -15.79
C GLY A 56 -11.10 -4.49 -16.75
N ARG A 57 -10.08 -3.66 -17.00
CA ARG A 57 -8.94 -4.01 -17.87
C ARG A 57 -7.79 -4.67 -17.15
N THR A 58 -7.94 -4.98 -15.88
CA THR A 58 -6.95 -5.62 -15.03
C THR A 58 -7.58 -6.81 -14.31
N THR A 59 -6.77 -7.54 -13.56
CA THR A 59 -7.21 -8.64 -12.69
C THR A 59 -7.58 -8.18 -11.28
N ALA A 60 -7.88 -6.88 -11.08
CA ALA A 60 -8.27 -6.35 -9.79
C ALA A 60 -9.51 -7.08 -9.25
N GLN A 61 -9.43 -7.47 -7.99
CA GLN A 61 -10.52 -8.18 -7.32
C GLN A 61 -11.52 -7.20 -6.71
N THR A 62 -12.77 -7.59 -6.69
CA THR A 62 -13.82 -6.85 -5.97
C THR A 62 -13.49 -6.77 -4.48
N GLY A 63 -13.71 -5.61 -3.87
CA GLY A 63 -13.36 -5.34 -2.48
C GLY A 63 -11.99 -4.66 -2.31
N LEU A 64 -11.22 -4.51 -3.39
CA LEU A 64 -9.94 -3.81 -3.34
C LEU A 64 -10.13 -2.33 -3.02
N VAL A 65 -9.36 -1.81 -2.06
CA VAL A 65 -9.28 -0.37 -1.78
C VAL A 65 -8.31 0.27 -2.77
N LEU A 66 -8.79 1.23 -3.55
CA LEU A 66 -7.99 1.90 -4.56
C LEU A 66 -7.15 3.04 -3.98
N GLY A 67 -6.06 3.37 -4.67
CA GLY A 67 -5.14 4.46 -4.35
C GLY A 67 -3.71 3.94 -4.11
N HIS A 68 -2.75 4.43 -4.89
CA HIS A 68 -1.35 4.02 -4.84
C HIS A 68 -0.38 5.19 -5.10
N GLU A 69 -0.85 6.43 -5.04
CA GLU A 69 -0.06 7.65 -5.12
C GLU A 69 -0.29 8.48 -3.85
N ILE A 70 0.34 8.09 -2.76
CA ILE A 70 -0.01 8.54 -1.43
C ILE A 70 1.03 9.53 -0.91
N THR A 71 0.56 10.66 -0.37
CA THR A 71 1.32 11.49 0.56
C THR A 71 0.69 11.34 1.93
N GLY A 72 1.47 11.01 2.93
CA GLY A 72 0.97 10.74 4.28
C GLY A 72 1.95 11.09 5.37
N GLU A 73 1.43 11.27 6.56
CA GLU A 73 2.20 11.45 7.79
C GLU A 73 2.34 10.12 8.51
N VAL A 74 3.55 9.78 8.93
CA VAL A 74 3.82 8.58 9.73
C VAL A 74 3.17 8.75 11.10
N ILE A 75 2.21 7.88 11.44
CA ILE A 75 1.55 7.88 12.75
C ILE A 75 1.96 6.69 13.62
N GLU A 76 2.50 5.64 13.03
CA GLU A 76 3.07 4.50 13.73
C GLU A 76 4.24 3.95 12.93
N ALA A 77 5.33 3.58 13.59
CA ALA A 77 6.51 2.97 12.98
C ALA A 77 6.88 1.67 13.70
N GLY A 78 7.17 0.65 12.93
CA GLY A 78 7.66 -0.62 13.46
C GLY A 78 9.07 -0.46 14.08
N ARG A 79 9.41 -1.34 15.01
CA ARG A 79 10.67 -1.26 15.78
C ARG A 79 11.94 -1.34 14.93
N ASP A 80 11.85 -1.94 13.73
CA ASP A 80 13.00 -2.14 12.83
C ASP A 80 13.08 -1.07 11.74
N VAL A 81 12.27 -0.02 11.83
CA VAL A 81 12.30 1.13 10.91
C VAL A 81 13.38 2.11 11.36
N GLU A 82 14.36 2.38 10.48
CA GLU A 82 15.54 3.19 10.80
C GLU A 82 15.48 4.60 10.25
N HIS A 83 14.85 4.79 9.08
CA HIS A 83 14.93 6.04 8.32
C HIS A 83 13.69 6.93 8.44
N LEU A 84 12.64 6.45 9.10
CA LEU A 84 11.38 7.16 9.28
C LEU A 84 11.01 7.20 10.75
N LYS A 85 10.39 8.29 11.17
CA LYS A 85 9.87 8.45 12.52
C LYS A 85 8.44 9.00 12.50
N VAL A 86 7.72 8.81 13.57
CA VAL A 86 6.38 9.39 13.76
C VAL A 86 6.44 10.92 13.58
N GLY A 87 5.54 11.44 12.76
CA GLY A 87 5.47 12.85 12.39
C GLY A 87 6.12 13.18 11.04
N ASP A 88 6.90 12.27 10.45
CA ASP A 88 7.48 12.52 9.12
C ASP A 88 6.39 12.54 8.05
N LEU A 89 6.47 13.50 7.15
CA LEU A 89 5.65 13.58 5.93
C LEU A 89 6.39 12.86 4.81
N VAL A 90 5.75 11.86 4.22
CA VAL A 90 6.36 10.98 3.21
C VAL A 90 5.51 10.87 1.95
N SER A 91 6.19 10.71 0.82
CA SER A 91 5.58 10.33 -0.45
C SER A 91 5.85 8.85 -0.71
N VAL A 92 4.80 8.10 -1.00
CA VAL A 92 4.86 6.64 -1.17
C VAL A 92 4.77 6.31 -2.66
N PRO A 93 5.81 5.67 -3.23
CA PRO A 93 5.75 5.20 -4.60
C PRO A 93 4.80 3.99 -4.72
N PHE A 94 4.36 3.70 -5.94
CA PHE A 94 3.52 2.54 -6.21
C PHE A 94 4.23 1.19 -6.01
N ASN A 95 5.55 1.17 -6.03
CA ASN A 95 6.35 -0.02 -5.74
C ASN A 95 6.48 -0.23 -4.24
N VAL A 96 6.05 -1.38 -3.75
CA VAL A 96 6.28 -1.79 -2.36
C VAL A 96 7.56 -2.59 -2.28
N ALA A 97 8.48 -2.18 -1.41
CA ALA A 97 9.80 -2.80 -1.30
C ALA A 97 10.32 -2.77 0.15
N CYS A 98 11.05 -3.81 0.54
CA CYS A 98 11.60 -3.89 1.91
C CYS A 98 12.88 -3.06 2.12
N GLY A 99 13.54 -2.62 1.04
CA GLY A 99 14.79 -1.85 1.09
C GLY A 99 16.04 -2.64 1.48
N ARG A 100 15.94 -3.90 1.86
CA ARG A 100 17.05 -4.67 2.45
C ARG A 100 17.33 -6.05 1.84
N CYS A 101 16.46 -6.57 0.98
CA CYS A 101 16.76 -7.79 0.23
C CYS A 101 17.79 -7.52 -0.87
N ARG A 102 18.30 -8.57 -1.50
CA ARG A 102 19.30 -8.46 -2.57
C ARG A 102 18.82 -7.54 -3.69
N SER A 103 17.63 -7.76 -4.24
CA SER A 103 17.07 -6.93 -5.32
C SER A 103 16.98 -5.45 -4.92
N CYS A 104 16.53 -5.14 -3.71
CA CYS A 104 16.44 -3.77 -3.21
C CYS A 104 17.82 -3.12 -3.05
N LYS A 105 18.83 -3.86 -2.57
CA LYS A 105 20.21 -3.36 -2.46
C LYS A 105 20.84 -3.08 -3.81
N GLU A 106 20.45 -3.82 -4.84
CA GLU A 106 20.83 -3.59 -6.24
C GLU A 106 19.96 -2.52 -6.92
N GLN A 107 19.10 -1.81 -6.15
CA GLN A 107 18.16 -0.77 -6.62
C GLN A 107 17.03 -1.29 -7.53
N ASN A 108 16.83 -2.58 -7.58
CA ASN A 108 15.74 -3.24 -8.30
C ASN A 108 14.51 -3.41 -7.38
N THR A 109 13.98 -2.31 -6.88
CA THR A 109 12.87 -2.30 -5.89
C THR A 109 11.54 -2.82 -6.46
N GLY A 110 11.34 -2.74 -7.77
CA GLY A 110 10.15 -3.29 -8.43
C GLY A 110 10.06 -4.82 -8.42
N VAL A 111 11.13 -5.50 -8.04
CA VAL A 111 11.21 -6.98 -7.93
C VAL A 111 11.69 -7.40 -6.53
N CYS A 112 11.15 -6.75 -5.50
CA CYS A 112 11.47 -7.08 -4.12
C CYS A 112 11.16 -8.55 -3.81
N LEU A 113 12.13 -9.24 -3.21
CA LEU A 113 12.03 -10.66 -2.90
C LEU A 113 11.29 -10.96 -1.58
N THR A 114 11.10 -9.94 -0.74
CA THR A 114 10.52 -10.10 0.60
C THR A 114 9.05 -9.73 0.66
N VAL A 115 8.68 -8.62 0.02
CA VAL A 115 7.33 -8.07 0.14
C VAL A 115 6.32 -8.88 -0.66
N ASN A 116 6.73 -9.45 -1.79
CA ASN A 116 5.85 -10.26 -2.61
C ASN A 116 6.59 -11.48 -3.20
N PRO A 117 6.91 -12.49 -2.37
CA PRO A 117 7.69 -13.64 -2.80
C PRO A 117 6.96 -14.50 -3.82
N ALA A 118 5.62 -14.54 -3.79
CA ALA A 118 4.82 -15.32 -4.73
C ALA A 118 4.62 -14.61 -6.07
N ARG A 119 4.73 -13.30 -6.09
CA ARG A 119 4.54 -12.46 -7.27
C ARG A 119 5.59 -11.35 -7.31
N PRO A 120 6.81 -11.64 -7.76
CA PRO A 120 7.82 -10.59 -7.92
C PRO A 120 7.28 -9.44 -8.76
N GLY A 121 7.51 -8.21 -8.31
CA GLY A 121 6.94 -7.03 -8.94
C GLY A 121 5.62 -6.58 -8.32
N GLY A 122 5.40 -6.86 -7.03
CA GLY A 122 4.30 -6.28 -6.27
C GLY A 122 4.26 -4.77 -6.47
N ALA A 123 3.19 -4.31 -7.08
CA ALA A 123 2.98 -2.93 -7.44
C ALA A 123 1.64 -2.46 -6.85
N TYR A 124 1.45 -1.14 -6.78
CA TYR A 124 0.21 -0.51 -6.36
C TYR A 124 -0.15 -0.72 -4.88
N GLY A 125 0.82 -1.11 -4.05
CA GLY A 125 0.56 -1.33 -2.63
C GLY A 125 -0.27 -2.58 -2.32
N TYR A 126 -0.52 -3.42 -3.30
CA TYR A 126 -1.29 -4.65 -3.14
C TYR A 126 -0.34 -5.83 -2.99
N VAL A 127 -0.06 -6.18 -1.76
CA VAL A 127 0.85 -7.29 -1.40
C VAL A 127 0.10 -8.29 -0.53
N ASP A 128 0.45 -9.54 -0.73
CA ASP A 128 -0.09 -10.67 0.05
C ASP A 128 0.48 -10.68 1.47
#